data_25a2577a1b43af6545d2f498d92e784e
#
_entry.id   25a2577a1b43af6545d2f498d92e784e
#
_cell.length_a   1.000
_cell.length_b   1.000
_cell.length_c   1.000
_cell.angle_alpha   90.00
_cell.angle_beta   90.00
_cell.angle_gamma   90.00
#
_symmetry.space_group_name_H-M   'P 1'
#
loop_
_entity.id
_entity.type
_entity.pdbx_description
1 polymer ?
#
loop_
_entity_poly.entity_id
_entity_poly.type
_entity_poly.pdbx_seq_one_letter_code
_entity_poly.pdbx_strand_id
1 'polypeptide(L)'
;VITIEDHELSNKYAERCIESAKKFGHTVEKWKAVTPKHEPFSLLKQEGLSPLGFEEEYSRLENCISAFLSHYSLWKKCIELNENILVLEHDAYFNDAVPDVPFQDICNFGQPSYGKFITPPNLGLNPLTSKRYLPGAHAYGVTPNGSNLLVQQSKLHARPTDLFIRLETFTRIQEYYPWPVEARDAFSTIQNERGCLAKHRYNEDYKLL
;
A
#
# COMPACT_ATOMS: atom_id res chain seq x y z
N VAL A 1 -0.62 -1.37 -10.49
CA VAL A 1 -1.37 -0.48 -9.59
C VAL A 1 -2.72 -1.11 -9.22
N ILE A 2 -3.02 -1.20 -7.93
CA ILE A 2 -4.29 -1.73 -7.41
C ILE A 2 -5.42 -0.80 -7.84
N THR A 3 -6.43 -1.36 -8.55
CA THR A 3 -7.51 -0.58 -9.17
C THR A 3 -8.85 -1.26 -8.94
N ILE A 4 -9.84 -0.51 -8.46
CA ILE A 4 -11.24 -0.98 -8.34
C ILE A 4 -11.90 -0.81 -9.71
N GLU A 5 -12.05 -1.91 -10.46
CA GLU A 5 -12.49 -1.88 -11.87
C GLU A 5 -13.83 -1.17 -12.09
N ASP A 6 -14.82 -1.43 -11.22
CA ASP A 6 -16.18 -0.88 -11.34
C ASP A 6 -16.30 0.53 -10.71
N HIS A 7 -15.19 1.20 -10.40
CA HIS A 7 -15.19 2.48 -9.72
C HIS A 7 -14.51 3.55 -10.56
N GLU A 8 -15.28 4.51 -11.09
CA GLU A 8 -14.81 5.53 -12.02
C GLU A 8 -13.61 6.33 -11.49
N LEU A 9 -13.69 6.81 -10.23
CA LEU A 9 -12.59 7.58 -9.64
C LEU A 9 -11.34 6.72 -9.45
N SER A 10 -11.47 5.46 -9.00
CA SER A 10 -10.32 4.56 -8.87
C SER A 10 -9.62 4.35 -10.21
N ASN A 11 -10.37 4.15 -11.29
CA ASN A 11 -9.81 4.05 -12.64
C ASN A 11 -9.12 5.35 -13.08
N LYS A 12 -9.76 6.50 -12.87
CA LYS A 12 -9.20 7.82 -13.20
C LYS A 12 -7.86 8.06 -12.49
N TYR A 13 -7.78 7.73 -11.20
CA TYR A 13 -6.55 7.92 -10.43
C TYR A 13 -5.48 6.88 -10.77
N ALA A 14 -5.87 5.63 -11.06
CA ALA A 14 -4.94 4.62 -11.56
C ALA A 14 -4.32 5.03 -12.89
N GLU A 15 -5.09 5.60 -13.83
CA GLU A 15 -4.54 6.16 -15.08
C GLU A 15 -3.55 7.29 -14.78
N ARG A 16 -3.86 8.20 -13.86
CA ARG A 16 -2.94 9.26 -13.45
C ARG A 16 -1.64 8.69 -12.86
N CYS A 17 -1.72 7.63 -12.05
CA CYS A 17 -0.56 6.91 -11.54
C CYS A 17 0.29 6.36 -12.69
N ILE A 18 -0.33 5.64 -13.64
CA ILE A 18 0.33 5.07 -14.81
C ILE A 18 1.00 6.16 -15.67
N GLU A 19 0.29 7.24 -15.95
CA GLU A 19 0.82 8.37 -16.74
C GLU A 19 1.99 9.05 -16.03
N SER A 20 1.92 9.22 -14.71
CA SER A 20 3.03 9.79 -13.95
C SER A 20 4.26 8.90 -13.95
N ALA A 21 4.08 7.58 -13.79
CA ALA A 21 5.14 6.57 -13.84
C ALA A 21 5.83 6.54 -15.23
N LYS A 22 5.03 6.62 -16.29
CA LYS A 22 5.52 6.62 -17.67
C LYS A 22 6.48 7.79 -17.96
N LYS A 23 6.30 8.95 -17.34
CA LYS A 23 7.20 10.11 -17.49
C LYS A 23 8.63 9.80 -17.04
N PHE A 24 8.79 8.84 -16.14
CA PHE A 24 10.07 8.38 -15.60
C PHE A 24 10.51 7.01 -16.16
N GLY A 25 9.89 6.56 -17.26
CA GLY A 25 10.28 5.33 -17.95
C GLY A 25 9.74 4.03 -17.35
N HIS A 26 8.81 4.11 -16.38
CA HIS A 26 8.22 2.92 -15.77
C HIS A 26 6.97 2.46 -16.54
N THR A 27 6.83 1.14 -16.68
CA THR A 27 5.58 0.50 -17.15
C THR A 27 4.84 -0.02 -15.92
N VAL A 28 3.60 0.41 -15.75
CA VAL A 28 2.76 0.02 -14.62
C VAL A 28 1.50 -0.66 -15.15
N GLU A 29 1.22 -1.86 -14.66
CA GLU A 29 0.03 -2.64 -14.99
C GLU A 29 -1.06 -2.44 -13.93
N LYS A 30 -2.33 -2.46 -14.34
CA LYS A 30 -3.44 -2.49 -13.42
C LYS A 30 -3.57 -3.87 -12.78
N TRP A 31 -3.79 -3.87 -11.46
CA TRP A 31 -4.11 -5.06 -10.69
C TRP A 31 -5.51 -4.94 -10.13
N LYS A 32 -6.37 -5.90 -10.43
CA LYS A 32 -7.76 -5.90 -9.98
C LYS A 32 -7.84 -5.96 -8.46
N ALA A 33 -8.45 -4.94 -7.86
CA ALA A 33 -8.68 -4.89 -6.43
C ALA A 33 -9.73 -5.92 -5.99
N VAL A 34 -9.51 -6.52 -4.83
CA VAL A 34 -10.58 -7.16 -4.07
C VAL A 34 -11.52 -6.07 -3.56
N THR A 35 -12.82 -6.31 -3.62
CA THR A 35 -13.86 -5.38 -3.15
C THR A 35 -14.85 -6.14 -2.28
N PRO A 36 -15.74 -5.47 -1.52
CA PRO A 36 -16.80 -6.14 -0.75
C PRO A 36 -17.66 -7.10 -1.58
N LYS A 37 -17.83 -6.85 -2.88
CA LYS A 37 -18.55 -7.76 -3.81
C LYS A 37 -17.92 -9.16 -3.92
N HIS A 38 -16.67 -9.32 -3.53
CA HIS A 38 -15.93 -10.59 -3.55
C HIS A 38 -16.01 -11.36 -2.22
N GLU A 39 -16.93 -10.99 -1.33
CA GLU A 39 -17.12 -11.65 -0.03
C GLU A 39 -15.80 -11.75 0.79
N PRO A 40 -15.21 -10.64 1.22
CA PRO A 40 -13.86 -10.60 1.78
C PRO A 40 -13.67 -11.48 3.02
N PHE A 41 -14.70 -11.70 3.83
CA PHE A 41 -14.63 -12.63 4.96
C PHE A 41 -14.49 -14.09 4.51
N SER A 42 -15.16 -14.46 3.41
CA SER A 42 -15.02 -15.79 2.82
C SER A 42 -13.61 -16.00 2.29
N LEU A 43 -13.04 -14.99 1.61
CA LEU A 43 -11.67 -15.03 1.13
C LEU A 43 -10.65 -15.10 2.27
N LEU A 44 -10.81 -14.33 3.36
CA LEU A 44 -9.94 -14.45 4.55
C LEU A 44 -9.95 -15.89 5.07
N LYS A 45 -11.14 -16.48 5.23
CA LYS A 45 -11.29 -17.85 5.72
C LYS A 45 -10.62 -18.87 4.80
N GLN A 46 -10.75 -18.71 3.47
CA GLN A 46 -10.09 -19.59 2.49
C GLN A 46 -8.58 -19.52 2.58
N GLU A 47 -8.01 -18.34 2.85
CA GLU A 47 -6.57 -18.13 3.02
C GLU A 47 -6.08 -18.47 4.45
N GLY A 48 -6.95 -18.85 5.36
CA GLY A 48 -6.62 -19.13 6.76
C GLY A 48 -6.24 -17.91 7.58
N LEU A 49 -6.84 -16.74 7.24
CA LEU A 49 -6.59 -15.44 7.87
C LEU A 49 -7.70 -15.08 8.86
N SER A 50 -7.32 -14.38 9.94
CA SER A 50 -8.26 -13.90 10.95
C SER A 50 -8.76 -12.49 10.63
N PRO A 51 -10.05 -12.19 10.78
CA PRO A 51 -10.60 -10.84 10.66
C PRO A 51 -10.33 -9.95 11.89
N LEU A 52 -9.92 -10.50 13.03
CA LEU A 52 -9.84 -9.80 14.33
C LEU A 52 -8.92 -8.57 14.32
N GLY A 53 -7.93 -8.50 13.44
CA GLY A 53 -7.03 -7.37 13.35
C GLY A 53 -7.56 -6.18 12.55
N PHE A 54 -8.76 -6.27 11.97
CA PHE A 54 -9.37 -5.23 11.12
C PHE A 54 -10.47 -4.42 11.82
N GLU A 55 -10.75 -4.69 13.09
CA GLU A 55 -11.76 -3.98 13.87
C GLU A 55 -11.27 -2.58 14.26
N GLU A 56 -11.22 -1.70 13.25
CA GLU A 56 -10.83 -0.30 13.41
C GLU A 56 -12.07 0.59 13.41
N GLU A 57 -12.18 1.47 14.42
CA GLU A 57 -13.33 2.36 14.59
C GLU A 57 -13.57 3.29 13.40
N TYR A 58 -12.50 3.62 12.65
CA TYR A 58 -12.50 4.60 11.56
C TYR A 58 -12.65 4.00 10.17
N SER A 59 -12.71 2.67 10.07
CA SER A 59 -12.71 1.98 8.79
C SER A 59 -14.00 1.20 8.57
N ARG A 60 -14.47 1.20 7.32
CA ARG A 60 -15.49 0.25 6.85
C ARG A 60 -14.84 -1.12 6.76
N LEU A 61 -15.24 -2.03 7.64
CA LEU A 61 -14.55 -3.30 7.89
C LEU A 61 -14.33 -4.11 6.59
N GLU A 62 -15.38 -4.31 5.79
CA GLU A 62 -15.27 -5.08 4.54
C GLU A 62 -14.35 -4.42 3.52
N ASN A 63 -14.37 -3.10 3.42
CA ASN A 63 -13.50 -2.35 2.51
C ASN A 63 -12.04 -2.43 2.98
N CYS A 64 -11.80 -2.36 4.28
CA CYS A 64 -10.48 -2.47 4.86
C CYS A 64 -9.88 -3.86 4.63
N ILE A 65 -10.66 -4.93 4.86
CA ILE A 65 -10.28 -6.31 4.57
C ILE A 65 -10.00 -6.47 3.07
N SER A 66 -10.86 -5.92 2.21
CA SER A 66 -10.71 -5.99 0.75
C SER A 66 -9.42 -5.31 0.26
N ALA A 67 -9.09 -4.15 0.82
CA ALA A 67 -7.83 -3.46 0.52
C ALA A 67 -6.62 -4.33 0.91
N PHE A 68 -6.63 -4.88 2.14
CA PHE A 68 -5.57 -5.80 2.58
C PHE A 68 -5.45 -7.03 1.65
N LEU A 69 -6.57 -7.67 1.28
CA LEU A 69 -6.57 -8.82 0.39
C LEU A 69 -6.04 -8.48 -1.02
N SER A 70 -6.22 -7.26 -1.47
CA SER A 70 -5.63 -6.79 -2.73
C SER A 70 -4.10 -6.77 -2.66
N HIS A 71 -3.52 -6.26 -1.57
CA HIS A 71 -2.07 -6.32 -1.32
C HIS A 71 -1.59 -7.77 -1.13
N TYR A 72 -2.32 -8.56 -0.34
CA TYR A 72 -2.01 -9.97 -0.10
C TYR A 72 -1.92 -10.78 -1.39
N SER A 73 -2.84 -10.54 -2.34
CA SER A 73 -2.83 -11.18 -3.64
C SER A 73 -1.58 -10.82 -4.47
N LEU A 74 -1.10 -9.58 -4.37
CA LEU A 74 0.16 -9.14 -5.01
C LEU A 74 1.38 -9.77 -4.36
N TRP A 75 1.41 -9.96 -3.03
CA TRP A 75 2.49 -10.69 -2.37
C TRP A 75 2.56 -12.15 -2.86
N LYS A 76 1.41 -12.82 -2.98
CA LYS A 76 1.34 -14.17 -3.58
C LYS A 76 1.85 -14.16 -5.03
N LYS A 77 1.48 -13.15 -5.81
CA LYS A 77 1.96 -12.99 -7.20
C LYS A 77 3.47 -12.77 -7.28
N CYS A 78 4.04 -11.99 -6.37
CA CYS A 78 5.49 -11.79 -6.28
C CYS A 78 6.23 -13.11 -6.02
N ILE A 79 5.70 -13.95 -5.13
CA ILE A 79 6.26 -15.30 -4.85
C ILE A 79 6.17 -16.18 -6.11
N GLU A 80 5.02 -16.19 -6.78
CA GLU A 80 4.78 -16.97 -8.00
C GLU A 80 5.74 -16.59 -9.13
N LEU A 81 5.93 -15.27 -9.35
CA LEU A 81 6.84 -14.74 -10.36
C LEU A 81 8.32 -14.98 -10.01
N ASN A 82 8.62 -15.10 -8.72
CA ASN A 82 9.97 -15.12 -8.17
C ASN A 82 10.80 -13.87 -8.58
N GLU A 83 10.14 -12.72 -8.66
CA GLU A 83 10.71 -11.43 -9.05
C GLU A 83 10.28 -10.34 -8.06
N ASN A 84 11.13 -9.32 -7.91
CA ASN A 84 10.75 -8.13 -7.13
C ASN A 84 9.60 -7.40 -7.82
N ILE A 85 8.62 -6.95 -7.05
CA ILE A 85 7.53 -6.13 -7.57
C ILE A 85 7.42 -4.81 -6.84
N LEU A 86 6.96 -3.78 -7.54
CA LEU A 86 6.53 -2.50 -6.97
C LEU A 86 5.01 -2.52 -6.83
N VAL A 87 4.52 -2.47 -5.60
CA VAL A 87 3.09 -2.37 -5.27
C VAL A 87 2.69 -0.91 -5.21
N LEU A 88 1.64 -0.55 -5.94
CA LEU A 88 1.11 0.82 -6.01
C LEU A 88 -0.39 0.82 -5.72
N GLU A 89 -0.88 1.77 -4.93
CA GLU A 89 -2.30 2.09 -4.84
C GLU A 89 -2.69 3.10 -5.93
N HIS A 90 -3.97 3.20 -6.26
CA HIS A 90 -4.43 4.04 -7.38
C HIS A 90 -4.13 5.53 -7.20
N ASP A 91 -3.97 6.00 -5.95
CA ASP A 91 -3.64 7.38 -5.61
C ASP A 91 -2.14 7.70 -5.66
N ALA A 92 -1.28 6.71 -5.88
CA ALA A 92 0.15 6.91 -6.04
C ALA A 92 0.45 7.86 -7.22
N TYR A 93 1.39 8.76 -7.02
CA TYR A 93 1.85 9.70 -8.04
C TYR A 93 3.37 9.80 -8.02
N PHE A 94 3.99 9.59 -9.18
CA PHE A 94 5.44 9.66 -9.32
C PHE A 94 5.88 11.11 -9.49
N ASN A 95 6.80 11.55 -8.63
CA ASN A 95 7.52 12.82 -8.73
C ASN A 95 8.93 12.61 -9.27
N ASP A 96 9.44 11.38 -9.19
CA ASP A 96 10.76 10.97 -9.70
C ASP A 96 10.75 9.50 -10.09
N ALA A 97 11.82 9.03 -10.73
CA ALA A 97 12.02 7.62 -11.04
C ALA A 97 12.20 6.80 -9.74
N VAL A 98 11.52 5.67 -9.65
CA VAL A 98 11.84 4.65 -8.65
C VAL A 98 13.12 3.95 -9.11
N PRO A 99 14.23 4.07 -8.38
CA PRO A 99 15.50 3.53 -8.81
C PRO A 99 15.53 2.00 -8.69
N ASP A 100 16.25 1.37 -9.60
CA ASP A 100 16.59 -0.05 -9.49
C ASP A 100 17.75 -0.21 -8.50
N VAL A 101 17.40 -0.37 -7.22
CA VAL A 101 18.37 -0.55 -6.13
C VAL A 101 18.13 -1.88 -5.41
N PRO A 102 19.18 -2.60 -5.02
CA PRO A 102 19.02 -3.84 -4.28
C PRO A 102 18.55 -3.53 -2.86
N PHE A 103 17.29 -3.84 -2.56
CA PHE A 103 16.75 -3.82 -1.19
C PHE A 103 16.52 -5.24 -0.67
N GLN A 104 16.39 -5.41 0.64
CA GLN A 104 16.31 -6.74 1.25
C GLN A 104 14.93 -7.38 1.07
N ASP A 105 13.99 -7.05 1.93
CA ASP A 105 12.67 -7.71 1.95
C ASP A 105 11.56 -6.76 1.48
N ILE A 106 11.51 -5.57 2.07
CA ILE A 106 10.49 -4.55 1.83
C ILE A 106 11.19 -3.18 1.77
N CYS A 107 10.88 -2.38 0.75
CA CYS A 107 11.37 -1.02 0.62
C CYS A 107 10.23 -0.04 0.39
N ASN A 108 10.08 0.94 1.25
CA ASN A 108 9.16 2.05 1.07
C ASN A 108 9.72 3.06 0.06
N PHE A 109 8.97 3.34 -1.01
CA PHE A 109 9.24 4.39 -1.99
C PHE A 109 8.24 5.54 -1.89
N GLY A 110 7.22 5.39 -1.05
CA GLY A 110 6.17 6.37 -0.84
C GLY A 110 6.51 7.39 0.25
N GLN A 111 6.33 8.67 -0.03
CA GLN A 111 6.37 9.70 1.00
C GLN A 111 5.28 9.44 2.04
N PRO A 112 5.56 9.48 3.36
CA PRO A 112 4.53 9.30 4.37
C PRO A 112 3.33 10.22 4.14
N SER A 113 2.14 9.63 3.91
CA SER A 113 0.93 10.35 3.51
C SER A 113 0.24 11.08 4.66
N TYR A 114 0.45 10.65 5.91
CA TYR A 114 -0.18 11.25 7.08
C TYR A 114 0.69 11.29 8.34
N GLY A 115 0.32 12.21 9.22
CA GLY A 115 0.97 12.40 10.52
C GLY A 115 2.40 12.95 10.43
N LYS A 116 3.05 13.09 11.59
CA LYS A 116 4.44 13.54 11.66
C LYS A 116 5.38 12.41 11.27
N PHE A 117 6.44 12.71 10.56
CA PHE A 117 7.48 11.76 10.17
C PHE A 117 8.88 12.41 10.27
N ILE A 118 9.89 11.58 10.32
CA ILE A 118 11.29 11.99 10.34
C ILE A 118 11.83 11.87 8.91
N THR A 119 12.58 12.87 8.46
CA THR A 119 13.30 12.78 7.18
C THR A 119 14.48 11.81 7.32
N PRO A 120 14.63 10.81 6.43
CA PRO A 120 15.78 9.92 6.45
C PRO A 120 17.11 10.68 6.39
N PRO A 121 18.14 10.22 7.10
CA PRO A 121 19.39 10.99 7.23
C PRO A 121 20.27 11.00 5.96
N ASN A 122 20.10 9.97 5.11
CA ASN A 122 20.95 9.81 3.92
C ASN A 122 20.13 9.76 2.64
N LEU A 123 20.73 10.19 1.53
CA LEU A 123 20.17 9.92 0.19
C LEU A 123 20.31 8.43 -0.15
N GLY A 124 19.35 7.90 -0.90
CA GLY A 124 19.32 6.51 -1.29
C GLY A 124 18.64 5.60 -0.24
N LEU A 125 19.10 4.36 -0.15
CA LEU A 125 18.53 3.37 0.77
C LEU A 125 18.90 3.65 2.23
N ASN A 126 17.89 3.66 3.08
CA ASN A 126 18.01 3.77 4.54
C ASN A 126 17.24 2.61 5.20
N PRO A 127 17.55 2.21 6.43
CA PRO A 127 16.56 1.53 7.26
C PRO A 127 15.31 2.39 7.39
N LEU A 128 14.13 1.80 7.54
CA LEU A 128 12.90 2.57 7.75
C LEU A 128 13.01 3.38 9.05
N THR A 129 13.13 4.69 8.91
CA THR A 129 13.30 5.65 10.02
C THR A 129 12.24 6.74 10.05
N SER A 130 11.63 7.03 8.90
CA SER A 130 10.62 8.08 8.78
C SER A 130 9.41 7.81 9.68
N LYS A 131 8.99 6.56 9.76
CA LYS A 131 7.97 6.03 10.67
C LYS A 131 8.26 4.58 11.03
N ARG A 132 7.56 4.06 12.05
CA ARG A 132 7.70 2.64 12.42
C ARG A 132 6.86 1.69 11.56
N TYR A 133 6.10 2.19 10.60
CA TYR A 133 5.19 1.48 9.69
C TYR A 133 5.10 2.23 8.36
N LEU A 134 4.45 1.65 7.35
CA LEU A 134 4.25 2.27 6.04
C LEU A 134 2.95 3.07 5.99
N PRO A 135 2.95 4.38 6.29
CA PRO A 135 1.72 5.16 6.32
C PRO A 135 1.16 5.34 4.90
N GLY A 136 -0.06 4.80 4.72
CA GLY A 136 -0.75 4.79 3.44
C GLY A 136 -0.41 3.58 2.55
N ALA A 137 0.76 2.96 2.68
CA ALA A 137 1.21 1.80 1.89
C ALA A 137 1.02 1.95 0.36
N HIS A 138 1.01 3.20 -0.14
CA HIS A 138 0.66 3.54 -1.52
C HIS A 138 1.76 3.25 -2.55
N ALA A 139 3.03 3.09 -2.11
CA ALA A 139 4.14 2.74 -2.99
C ALA A 139 5.27 2.02 -2.22
N TYR A 140 5.44 0.72 -2.43
CA TYR A 140 6.53 -0.03 -1.82
C TYR A 140 6.97 -1.21 -2.69
N GLY A 141 8.25 -1.51 -2.67
CA GLY A 141 8.83 -2.68 -3.29
C GLY A 141 8.83 -3.88 -2.34
N VAL A 142 8.61 -5.07 -2.87
CA VAL A 142 8.78 -6.32 -2.13
C VAL A 142 9.59 -7.32 -2.96
N THR A 143 10.44 -8.07 -2.28
CA THR A 143 11.13 -9.22 -2.85
C THR A 143 10.28 -10.49 -2.66
N PRO A 144 10.54 -11.60 -3.38
CA PRO A 144 9.89 -12.88 -3.11
C PRO A 144 10.04 -13.33 -1.66
N ASN A 145 11.22 -13.12 -1.05
CA ASN A 145 11.44 -13.42 0.37
C ASN A 145 10.60 -12.52 1.29
N GLY A 146 10.57 -11.22 1.04
CA GLY A 146 9.72 -10.27 1.77
C GLY A 146 8.24 -10.60 1.66
N SER A 147 7.79 -10.97 0.45
CA SER A 147 6.42 -11.41 0.19
C SER A 147 6.06 -12.69 0.96
N ASN A 148 6.98 -13.64 1.03
CA ASN A 148 6.82 -14.85 1.83
C ASN A 148 6.65 -14.53 3.33
N LEU A 149 7.48 -13.63 3.87
CA LEU A 149 7.36 -13.17 5.25
C LEU A 149 6.01 -12.48 5.50
N LEU A 150 5.56 -11.61 4.57
CA LEU A 150 4.25 -10.95 4.65
C LEU A 150 3.10 -11.96 4.67
N VAL A 151 3.10 -12.94 3.77
CA VAL A 151 2.07 -13.98 3.70
C VAL A 151 2.06 -14.85 4.96
N GLN A 152 3.22 -15.25 5.48
CA GLN A 152 3.31 -16.05 6.71
C GLN A 152 2.82 -15.28 7.94
N GLN A 153 3.25 -14.03 8.10
CA GLN A 153 2.83 -13.19 9.23
C GLN A 153 1.34 -12.82 9.17
N SER A 154 0.76 -12.73 7.97
CA SER A 154 -0.67 -12.49 7.79
C SER A 154 -1.54 -13.58 8.45
N LYS A 155 -1.07 -14.83 8.46
CA LYS A 155 -1.78 -15.94 9.12
C LYS A 155 -1.83 -15.80 10.65
N LEU A 156 -0.93 -15.02 11.21
CA LEU A 156 -0.85 -14.78 12.65
C LEU A 156 -1.60 -13.51 13.06
N HIS A 157 -1.47 -12.43 12.28
CA HIS A 157 -1.97 -11.09 12.67
C HIS A 157 -2.35 -10.24 11.45
N ALA A 158 -3.23 -10.71 10.56
CA ALA A 158 -3.74 -9.87 9.48
C ALA A 158 -4.42 -8.60 10.05
N ARG A 159 -4.13 -7.43 9.42
CA ARG A 159 -4.69 -6.12 9.78
C ARG A 159 -4.55 -5.15 8.60
N PRO A 160 -5.07 -3.89 8.67
CA PRO A 160 -4.88 -2.90 7.61
C PRO A 160 -3.42 -2.82 7.15
N THR A 161 -3.18 -2.78 5.84
CA THR A 161 -1.85 -2.97 5.24
C THR A 161 -0.80 -2.02 5.79
N ASP A 162 -1.16 -0.74 5.93
CA ASP A 162 -0.28 0.29 6.45
C ASP A 162 0.11 0.07 7.92
N LEU A 163 -0.77 -0.51 8.74
CA LEU A 163 -0.50 -0.90 10.12
C LEU A 163 0.14 -2.29 10.23
N PHE A 164 -0.01 -3.12 9.21
CA PHE A 164 0.56 -4.46 9.15
C PHE A 164 2.06 -4.44 8.85
N ILE A 165 2.48 -3.66 7.84
CA ILE A 165 3.88 -3.54 7.43
C ILE A 165 4.59 -2.57 8.37
N ARG A 166 5.16 -3.10 9.46
CA ARG A 166 5.79 -2.31 10.53
C ARG A 166 7.03 -2.98 11.12
N LEU A 167 7.90 -2.17 11.71
CA LEU A 167 9.21 -2.60 12.24
C LEU A 167 9.11 -3.63 13.38
N GLU A 168 8.03 -3.63 14.15
CA GLU A 168 7.82 -4.60 15.22
C GLU A 168 7.63 -6.02 14.69
N THR A 169 7.14 -6.14 13.44
CA THR A 169 6.89 -7.43 12.78
C THR A 169 7.97 -7.75 11.75
N PHE A 170 8.43 -6.75 11.00
CA PHE A 170 9.38 -6.90 9.91
C PHE A 170 10.61 -6.03 10.14
N THR A 171 11.66 -6.60 10.72
CA THR A 171 12.85 -5.84 11.16
C THR A 171 13.73 -5.32 10.04
N ARG A 172 13.55 -5.80 8.79
CA ARG A 172 14.36 -5.43 7.61
C ARG A 172 13.60 -4.59 6.60
N ILE A 173 12.71 -3.72 7.07
CA ILE A 173 12.08 -2.74 6.20
C ILE A 173 13.06 -1.60 5.93
N GLN A 174 13.20 -1.24 4.66
CA GLN A 174 14.01 -0.13 4.19
C GLN A 174 13.11 0.97 3.62
N GLU A 175 13.67 2.15 3.41
CA GLU A 175 13.05 3.23 2.67
C GLU A 175 14.07 3.90 1.76
N TYR A 176 13.61 4.38 0.61
CA TYR A 176 14.44 5.16 -0.31
C TYR A 176 14.13 6.65 -0.15
N TYR A 177 15.17 7.48 -0.03
CA TYR A 177 15.02 8.92 0.12
C TYR A 177 15.92 9.67 -0.87
N PRO A 178 15.44 10.76 -1.53
CA PRO A 178 14.08 11.32 -1.47
C PRO A 178 13.02 10.34 -2.00
N TRP A 179 11.83 10.34 -1.38
CA TRP A 179 10.75 9.46 -1.83
C TRP A 179 10.29 9.82 -3.25
N PRO A 180 10.39 8.90 -4.22
CA PRO A 180 10.01 9.18 -5.60
C PRO A 180 8.51 9.21 -5.84
N VAL A 181 7.71 8.69 -4.90
CA VAL A 181 6.24 8.58 -5.04
C VAL A 181 5.55 9.24 -3.86
N GLU A 182 4.46 9.95 -4.11
CA GLU A 182 3.57 10.49 -3.08
C GLU A 182 2.13 9.99 -3.26
N ALA A 183 1.31 10.04 -2.21
CA ALA A 183 -0.12 9.83 -2.33
C ALA A 183 -0.81 11.14 -2.67
N ARG A 184 -1.66 11.13 -3.70
CA ARG A 184 -2.54 12.26 -4.10
C ARG A 184 -3.98 11.80 -4.04
N ASP A 185 -4.41 11.49 -2.83
CA ASP A 185 -5.78 11.04 -2.58
C ASP A 185 -6.77 12.20 -2.64
N ALA A 186 -7.91 11.92 -3.25
CA ALA A 186 -9.06 12.83 -3.29
C ALA A 186 -10.33 12.16 -2.78
N PHE A 187 -10.27 10.88 -2.41
CA PHE A 187 -11.40 10.15 -1.85
C PHE A 187 -10.92 8.93 -1.04
N SER A 188 -11.78 8.39 -0.18
CA SER A 188 -11.59 7.10 0.47
C SER A 188 -12.83 6.23 0.34
N THR A 189 -12.60 4.96 0.02
CA THR A 189 -13.62 3.91 0.11
C THR A 189 -13.52 3.14 1.42
N ILE A 190 -12.45 3.35 2.20
CA ILE A 190 -12.16 2.62 3.44
C ILE A 190 -12.66 3.36 4.66
N GLN A 191 -12.44 4.67 4.73
CA GLN A 191 -12.81 5.49 5.88
C GLN A 191 -14.32 5.61 6.01
N ASN A 192 -14.82 5.59 7.24
CA ASN A 192 -16.24 5.86 7.55
C ASN A 192 -16.49 7.37 7.78
N GLU A 193 -17.74 7.76 8.11
CA GLU A 193 -18.14 9.17 8.34
C GLU A 193 -17.34 9.87 9.45
N ARG A 194 -16.83 9.11 10.44
CA ARG A 194 -16.00 9.66 11.51
C ARG A 194 -14.60 10.00 11.03
N GLY A 195 -14.21 9.48 9.86
CA GLY A 195 -12.96 9.73 9.19
C GLY A 195 -11.74 9.27 9.97
N CYS A 196 -10.62 9.18 9.28
CA CYS A 196 -9.32 9.13 9.91
C CYS A 196 -8.93 10.55 10.36
N LEU A 197 -8.29 10.68 11.52
CA LEU A 197 -7.71 11.95 12.00
C LEU A 197 -6.54 12.43 11.11
N ALA A 198 -6.18 11.67 10.07
CA ALA A 198 -5.18 12.02 9.10
C ALA A 198 -5.62 13.24 8.29
N LYS A 199 -4.83 14.30 8.36
CA LYS A 199 -5.01 15.47 7.50
C LYS A 199 -4.34 15.17 6.17
N HIS A 200 -5.13 14.93 5.14
CA HIS A 200 -4.64 14.79 3.78
C HIS A 200 -4.14 16.14 3.26
N ARG A 201 -3.01 16.17 2.57
CA ARG A 201 -2.34 17.42 2.18
C ARG A 201 -3.00 18.14 1.00
N TYR A 202 -3.88 17.45 0.24
CA TYR A 202 -4.41 17.91 -1.05
C TYR A 202 -5.93 18.11 -1.05
N ASN A 203 -6.54 18.50 0.07
CA ASN A 203 -7.89 18.16 0.43
C ASN A 203 -8.89 19.27 0.55
N GLU A 204 -9.00 20.13 -0.40
CA GLU A 204 -10.21 20.96 -0.48
C GLU A 204 -11.44 20.15 -0.94
N ASP A 205 -11.24 19.03 -1.66
CA ASP A 205 -12.30 18.22 -2.31
C ASP A 205 -12.31 16.74 -1.91
N TYR A 206 -11.71 16.37 -0.78
CA TYR A 206 -11.67 14.98 -0.35
C TYR A 206 -13.05 14.40 -0.04
N LYS A 207 -13.39 13.27 -0.63
CA LYS A 207 -14.71 12.62 -0.51
C LYS A 207 -14.59 11.28 0.21
N LEU A 208 -15.49 11.04 1.17
CA LEU A 208 -15.80 9.71 1.68
C LEU A 208 -16.89 9.12 0.79
N LEU A 209 -16.63 7.97 0.18
CA LEU A 209 -17.53 7.32 -0.78
C LEU A 209 -18.12 6.05 -0.19
#